data_5d60bef2b40bafc4778cd0874ee71b79
#
_entry.id   5d60bef2b40bafc4778cd0874ee71b79
#
_cell.length_a   1.000
_cell.length_b   1.000
_cell.length_c   1.000
_cell.angle_alpha   90.00
_cell.angle_beta   90.00
_cell.angle_gamma   90.00
#
_symmetry.space_group_name_H-M   'P 1'
#
loop_
_entity.id
_entity.type
_entity.pdbx_description
1 polymer ?
#
loop_
_entity_poly.entity_id
_entity_poly.type
_entity_poly.pdbx_seq_one_letter_code
_entity_poly.pdbx_strand_id
1 'polypeptide(L)'
;MGRALISGLLASGFTSNQLSVVEANAVTALKLHEDFGVQGIGALEQIAFDFSKNNVVVMAIKPQDFNVVAKGLASKLKHATAPGPLILSIAAGIRLQDMSRWLDHARCVRAMPNTPALIGKGITGLFADAAVNADDRQLAETICGAVGQSIWVAEEKLMDAVTAVSGSGPAYVFAFLEAMQSAGEKLGLDTENARKLAYATLEGATQLAHNSDEHAGVLRERVTSKGGTTAAALEVMKQHGWNEILEKAIDAANQRGKAMGDELGKG
;
A
#
# COMPACT_ATOMS: atom_id res chain seq x y z
N MET A 1 -0.11 5.21 -7.24
CA MET A 1 0.82 5.00 -6.12
C MET A 1 2.14 5.73 -6.31
N GLY A 2 2.88 5.61 -7.42
CA GLY A 2 4.13 6.35 -7.65
C GLY A 2 4.02 7.85 -7.40
N ARG A 3 2.96 8.50 -7.91
CA ARG A 3 2.70 9.93 -7.64
C ARG A 3 2.53 10.25 -6.14
N ALA A 4 1.87 9.36 -5.38
CA ALA A 4 1.72 9.54 -3.94
C ALA A 4 3.07 9.50 -3.24
N LEU A 5 3.95 8.56 -3.61
CA LEU A 5 5.31 8.48 -3.06
C LEU A 5 6.13 9.74 -3.39
N ILE A 6 6.10 10.23 -4.63
CA ILE A 6 6.79 11.46 -5.01
C ILE A 6 6.28 12.63 -4.16
N SER A 7 4.97 12.84 -4.09
CA SER A 7 4.35 13.91 -3.30
C SER A 7 4.71 13.79 -1.81
N GLY A 8 4.63 12.59 -1.25
CA GLY A 8 4.95 12.33 0.16
C GLY A 8 6.42 12.59 0.47
N LEU A 9 7.34 12.13 -0.38
CA LEU A 9 8.77 12.36 -0.21
C LEU A 9 9.11 13.85 -0.24
N LEU A 10 8.56 14.60 -1.20
CA LEU A 10 8.75 16.06 -1.25
C LEU A 10 8.19 16.75 0.00
N ALA A 11 7.01 16.35 0.46
CA ALA A 11 6.40 16.87 1.70
C ALA A 11 7.22 16.52 2.95
N SER A 12 7.97 15.41 2.92
CA SER A 12 8.86 14.95 4.01
C SER A 12 10.26 15.56 3.96
N GLY A 13 10.50 16.53 3.06
CA GLY A 13 11.76 17.29 3.00
C GLY A 13 12.76 16.81 1.94
N PHE A 14 12.45 15.80 1.15
CA PHE A 14 13.25 15.50 -0.04
C PHE A 14 13.10 16.62 -1.07
N THR A 15 14.17 16.88 -1.83
CA THR A 15 14.14 17.87 -2.93
C THR A 15 13.89 17.16 -4.25
N SER A 16 13.33 17.88 -5.24
CA SER A 16 13.08 17.32 -6.58
C SER A 16 14.36 16.79 -7.25
N ASN A 17 15.51 17.40 -6.96
CA ASN A 17 16.82 16.97 -7.48
C ASN A 17 17.30 15.62 -6.91
N GLN A 18 16.74 15.16 -5.81
CA GLN A 18 17.01 13.84 -5.24
C GLN A 18 16.13 12.75 -5.85
N LEU A 19 15.12 13.14 -6.63
CA LEU A 19 14.13 12.23 -7.22
C LEU A 19 14.25 12.26 -8.74
N SER A 20 14.39 11.09 -9.34
CA SER A 20 14.32 10.90 -10.79
C SER A 20 13.25 9.87 -11.12
N VAL A 21 12.49 10.09 -12.17
CA VAL A 21 11.37 9.23 -12.55
C VAL A 21 11.58 8.70 -13.96
N VAL A 22 11.53 7.38 -14.11
CA VAL A 22 11.46 6.73 -15.43
C VAL A 22 10.00 6.51 -15.75
N GLU A 23 9.52 7.18 -16.78
CA GLU A 23 8.14 7.08 -17.24
C GLU A 23 8.09 7.04 -18.77
N ALA A 24 7.66 5.91 -19.31
CA ALA A 24 7.63 5.69 -20.76
C ALA A 24 6.55 6.55 -21.47
N ASN A 25 5.49 6.93 -20.76
CA ASN A 25 4.47 7.80 -21.29
C ASN A 25 4.89 9.27 -21.17
N ALA A 26 5.19 9.90 -22.30
CA ALA A 26 5.68 11.29 -22.33
C ALA A 26 4.70 12.31 -21.70
N VAL A 27 3.39 12.11 -21.85
CA VAL A 27 2.38 12.99 -21.24
C VAL A 27 2.39 12.88 -19.72
N THR A 28 2.51 11.64 -19.20
CA THR A 28 2.63 11.40 -17.76
C THR A 28 3.96 11.96 -17.22
N ALA A 29 5.07 11.77 -17.93
CA ALA A 29 6.37 12.32 -17.54
C ALA A 29 6.35 13.85 -17.47
N LEU A 30 5.74 14.51 -18.46
CA LEU A 30 5.57 15.98 -18.45
C LEU A 30 4.75 16.45 -17.26
N LYS A 31 3.61 15.81 -16.97
CA LYS A 31 2.77 16.12 -15.80
C LYS A 31 3.50 15.93 -14.48
N LEU A 32 4.35 14.90 -14.36
CA LEU A 32 5.16 14.71 -13.16
C LEU A 32 6.18 15.83 -12.98
N HIS A 33 6.76 16.29 -14.07
CA HIS A 33 7.66 17.46 -14.04
C HIS A 33 6.91 18.74 -13.65
N GLU A 34 5.77 19.02 -14.28
CA GLU A 34 4.95 20.21 -13.99
C GLU A 34 4.45 20.23 -12.53
N ASP A 35 3.95 19.09 -12.03
CA ASP A 35 3.35 19.01 -10.69
C ASP A 35 4.39 18.97 -9.56
N PHE A 36 5.57 18.38 -9.79
CA PHE A 36 6.53 18.05 -8.73
C PHE A 36 7.95 18.56 -8.98
N GLY A 37 8.25 19.12 -10.15
CA GLY A 37 9.59 19.55 -10.51
C GLY A 37 10.61 18.42 -10.63
N VAL A 38 10.16 17.15 -10.66
CA VAL A 38 11.06 15.99 -10.78
C VAL A 38 11.55 15.80 -12.21
N GLN A 39 12.76 15.27 -12.38
CA GLN A 39 13.29 14.97 -13.68
C GLN A 39 12.62 13.71 -14.25
N GLY A 40 11.90 13.85 -15.37
CA GLY A 40 11.35 12.75 -16.14
C GLY A 40 12.40 12.20 -17.11
N ILE A 41 12.59 10.88 -17.09
CA ILE A 41 13.48 10.14 -18.01
C ILE A 41 12.61 9.20 -18.83
N GLY A 42 12.69 9.27 -20.16
CA GLY A 42 11.80 8.51 -21.06
C GLY A 42 12.07 7.02 -21.13
N ALA A 43 13.31 6.59 -20.83
CA ALA A 43 13.70 5.19 -20.92
C ALA A 43 14.78 4.79 -19.91
N LEU A 44 14.78 3.53 -19.50
CA LEU A 44 15.77 2.97 -18.57
C LEU A 44 17.23 3.15 -19.05
N GLU A 45 17.44 3.08 -20.35
CA GLU A 45 18.76 3.20 -20.98
C GLU A 45 19.40 4.59 -20.75
N GLN A 46 18.58 5.60 -20.53
CA GLN A 46 19.01 6.99 -20.35
C GLN A 46 19.40 7.30 -18.91
N ILE A 47 19.17 6.37 -17.97
CA ILE A 47 19.52 6.59 -16.57
C ILE A 47 21.04 6.49 -16.40
N ALA A 48 21.64 7.54 -15.88
CA ALA A 48 22.97 7.49 -15.28
C ALA A 48 22.83 7.16 -13.79
N PHE A 49 22.97 5.90 -13.41
CA PHE A 49 23.02 5.53 -12.00
C PHE A 49 24.39 5.90 -11.42
N ASP A 50 24.40 6.74 -10.41
CA ASP A 50 25.57 6.92 -9.53
C ASP A 50 25.47 5.91 -8.37
N PHE A 51 26.02 4.73 -8.56
CA PHE A 51 26.01 3.67 -7.56
C PHE A 51 26.99 3.88 -6.40
N SER A 52 27.74 4.98 -6.38
CA SER A 52 28.63 5.34 -5.26
C SER A 52 27.87 5.87 -4.03
N LYS A 53 26.57 6.14 -4.17
CA LYS A 53 25.68 6.64 -3.11
C LYS A 53 24.62 5.61 -2.75
N ASN A 54 24.04 5.74 -1.55
CA ASN A 54 22.89 4.95 -1.11
C ASN A 54 21.65 5.30 -1.95
N ASN A 55 21.57 4.72 -3.14
CA ASN A 55 20.44 4.91 -4.05
C ASN A 55 19.37 3.84 -3.82
N VAL A 56 18.12 4.26 -3.95
CA VAL A 56 16.96 3.36 -3.96
C VAL A 56 16.27 3.44 -5.30
N VAL A 57 15.98 2.29 -5.85
CA VAL A 57 15.13 2.17 -7.04
C VAL A 57 13.75 1.68 -6.60
N VAL A 58 12.75 2.54 -6.72
CA VAL A 58 11.35 2.19 -6.41
C VAL A 58 10.68 1.67 -7.68
N MET A 59 10.35 0.38 -7.67
CA MET A 59 9.63 -0.29 -8.76
C MET A 59 8.11 -0.05 -8.59
N ALA A 60 7.63 1.10 -9.09
CA ALA A 60 6.22 1.53 -9.01
C ALA A 60 5.48 1.23 -10.32
N ILE A 61 5.61 0.03 -10.82
CA ILE A 61 5.07 -0.44 -12.11
C ILE A 61 3.96 -1.48 -11.88
N LYS A 62 3.17 -1.74 -12.92
CA LYS A 62 2.14 -2.80 -12.87
C LYS A 62 2.80 -4.17 -12.76
N PRO A 63 2.21 -5.12 -12.01
CA PRO A 63 2.78 -6.46 -11.87
C PRO A 63 3.04 -7.18 -13.19
N GLN A 64 2.18 -6.97 -14.20
CA GLN A 64 2.28 -7.59 -15.52
C GLN A 64 3.54 -7.13 -16.28
N ASP A 65 3.99 -5.91 -16.05
CA ASP A 65 5.15 -5.32 -16.74
C ASP A 65 6.46 -5.56 -15.98
N PHE A 66 6.37 -6.09 -14.74
CA PHE A 66 7.49 -6.15 -13.81
C PHE A 66 8.67 -6.95 -14.35
N ASN A 67 8.43 -8.15 -14.88
CA ASN A 67 9.48 -9.03 -15.39
C ASN A 67 10.32 -8.35 -16.50
N VAL A 68 9.64 -7.71 -17.45
CA VAL A 68 10.30 -7.04 -18.58
C VAL A 68 11.16 -5.87 -18.09
N VAL A 69 10.60 -5.03 -17.22
CA VAL A 69 11.32 -3.88 -16.66
C VAL A 69 12.47 -4.31 -15.76
N ALA A 70 12.27 -5.36 -14.94
CA ALA A 70 13.30 -5.90 -14.06
C ALA A 70 14.50 -6.45 -14.85
N LYS A 71 14.25 -7.22 -15.93
CA LYS A 71 15.32 -7.72 -16.82
C LYS A 71 16.06 -6.57 -17.53
N GLY A 72 15.36 -5.52 -17.93
CA GLY A 72 15.97 -4.31 -18.47
C GLY A 72 16.87 -3.61 -17.44
N LEU A 73 16.39 -3.47 -16.21
CA LEU A 73 17.15 -2.89 -15.10
C LEU A 73 18.37 -3.74 -14.72
N ALA A 74 18.25 -5.07 -14.72
CA ALA A 74 19.34 -6.00 -14.43
C ALA A 74 20.59 -5.74 -15.29
N SER A 75 20.42 -5.41 -16.57
CA SER A 75 21.53 -5.07 -17.45
C SER A 75 22.33 -3.85 -16.99
N LYS A 76 21.66 -2.89 -16.36
CA LYS A 76 22.28 -1.70 -15.78
C LYS A 76 22.95 -2.02 -14.43
N LEU A 77 22.33 -2.86 -13.61
CA LEU A 77 22.87 -3.26 -12.31
C LEU A 77 24.19 -4.04 -12.40
N LYS A 78 24.45 -4.76 -13.51
CA LYS A 78 25.71 -5.45 -13.74
C LYS A 78 26.96 -4.55 -13.71
N HIS A 79 26.78 -3.27 -13.98
CA HIS A 79 27.85 -2.27 -13.95
C HIS A 79 27.93 -1.51 -12.63
N ALA A 80 27.03 -1.84 -11.67
CA ALA A 80 27.06 -1.24 -10.36
C ALA A 80 28.22 -1.79 -9.53
N THR A 81 28.88 -0.89 -8.80
CA THR A 81 29.80 -1.32 -7.74
C THR A 81 29.00 -1.94 -6.58
N ALA A 82 29.49 -3.04 -6.03
CA ALA A 82 28.82 -3.67 -4.88
C ALA A 82 28.69 -2.67 -3.70
N PRO A 83 27.56 -2.66 -2.99
CA PRO A 83 26.46 -3.64 -3.04
C PRO A 83 25.32 -3.29 -4.03
N GLY A 84 25.43 -2.26 -4.86
CA GLY A 84 24.38 -1.77 -5.74
C GLY A 84 23.23 -1.05 -4.99
N PRO A 85 22.18 -0.57 -5.69
CA PRO A 85 21.06 0.14 -5.08
C PRO A 85 20.16 -0.81 -4.28
N LEU A 86 19.43 -0.27 -3.29
CA LEU A 86 18.28 -0.95 -2.72
C LEU A 86 17.12 -0.95 -3.73
N ILE A 87 16.53 -2.10 -3.99
CA ILE A 87 15.35 -2.20 -4.84
C ILE A 87 14.10 -2.31 -3.94
N LEU A 88 13.19 -1.36 -4.03
CA LEU A 88 11.92 -1.34 -3.30
C LEU A 88 10.77 -1.55 -4.29
N SER A 89 10.12 -2.70 -4.24
CA SER A 89 8.96 -2.98 -5.11
C SER A 89 7.65 -2.74 -4.39
N ILE A 90 6.75 -1.97 -5.01
CA ILE A 90 5.36 -1.81 -4.56
C ILE A 90 4.36 -2.56 -5.45
N ALA A 91 4.83 -3.46 -6.29
CA ALA A 91 3.99 -4.25 -7.18
C ALA A 91 3.34 -5.42 -6.42
N ALA A 92 2.00 -5.48 -6.47
CA ALA A 92 1.25 -6.57 -5.84
C ALA A 92 1.57 -7.92 -6.51
N GLY A 93 1.66 -8.99 -5.72
CA GLY A 93 1.85 -10.35 -6.22
C GLY A 93 3.25 -10.70 -6.71
N ILE A 94 4.20 -9.77 -6.77
CA ILE A 94 5.60 -10.07 -7.12
C ILE A 94 6.34 -10.55 -5.87
N ARG A 95 6.80 -11.80 -5.88
CA ARG A 95 7.54 -12.40 -4.77
C ARG A 95 9.01 -11.97 -4.79
N LEU A 96 9.62 -11.94 -3.62
CA LEU A 96 11.01 -11.53 -3.45
C LEU A 96 11.97 -12.39 -4.29
N GLN A 97 11.77 -13.72 -4.29
CA GLN A 97 12.60 -14.63 -5.09
C GLN A 97 12.49 -14.38 -6.60
N ASP A 98 11.29 -14.03 -7.10
CA ASP A 98 11.10 -13.74 -8.53
C ASP A 98 11.73 -12.40 -8.89
N MET A 99 11.54 -11.40 -8.02
CA MET A 99 12.17 -10.09 -8.15
C MET A 99 13.69 -10.21 -8.19
N SER A 100 14.30 -10.91 -7.23
CA SER A 100 15.75 -11.12 -7.16
C SER A 100 16.29 -11.88 -8.36
N ARG A 101 15.55 -12.89 -8.83
CA ARG A 101 15.92 -13.68 -10.02
C ARG A 101 15.90 -12.84 -11.29
N TRP A 102 14.87 -12.02 -11.51
CA TRP A 102 14.75 -11.19 -12.71
C TRP A 102 15.71 -10.01 -12.73
N LEU A 103 16.05 -9.47 -11.56
CA LEU A 103 16.99 -8.37 -11.39
C LEU A 103 18.45 -8.82 -11.34
N ASP A 104 18.71 -10.13 -11.15
CA ASP A 104 20.05 -10.64 -10.79
C ASP A 104 20.65 -9.86 -9.61
N HIS A 105 19.81 -9.60 -8.58
CA HIS A 105 20.13 -8.72 -7.47
C HIS A 105 19.39 -9.12 -6.19
N ALA A 106 20.10 -9.24 -5.08
CA ALA A 106 19.55 -9.76 -3.83
C ALA A 106 19.05 -8.67 -2.86
N ARG A 107 19.51 -7.42 -3.00
CA ARG A 107 19.20 -6.32 -2.07
C ARG A 107 17.82 -5.72 -2.39
N CYS A 108 16.77 -6.51 -2.12
CA CYS A 108 15.40 -6.24 -2.51
C CYS A 108 14.45 -6.20 -1.31
N VAL A 109 13.52 -5.24 -1.33
CA VAL A 109 12.41 -5.12 -0.38
C VAL A 109 11.10 -5.21 -1.14
N ARG A 110 10.21 -6.08 -0.67
CA ARG A 110 8.82 -6.14 -1.10
C ARG A 110 7.98 -5.24 -0.20
N ALA A 111 7.27 -4.30 -0.79
CA ALA A 111 6.38 -3.38 -0.09
C ALA A 111 4.96 -3.50 -0.65
N MET A 112 3.97 -3.41 0.23
CA MET A 112 2.56 -3.41 -0.14
C MET A 112 1.86 -2.23 0.52
N PRO A 113 1.85 -1.06 -0.12
CA PRO A 113 1.10 0.11 0.30
C PRO A 113 -0.40 -0.03 -0.01
N ASN A 114 -1.19 0.92 0.49
CA ASN A 114 -2.60 1.03 0.16
C ASN A 114 -2.99 2.44 -0.32
N THR A 115 -4.20 2.59 -0.85
CA THR A 115 -4.65 3.84 -1.49
C THR A 115 -4.73 5.07 -0.56
N PRO A 116 -4.98 4.99 0.77
CA PRO A 116 -4.87 6.14 1.66
C PRO A 116 -3.50 6.84 1.66
N ALA A 117 -2.47 6.22 1.12
CA ALA A 117 -1.19 6.85 0.82
C ALA A 117 -1.30 8.14 -0.03
N LEU A 118 -2.37 8.27 -0.83
CA LEU A 118 -2.66 9.46 -1.63
C LEU A 118 -2.86 10.74 -0.78
N ILE A 119 -3.21 10.56 0.49
CA ILE A 119 -3.45 11.64 1.46
C ILE A 119 -2.52 11.51 2.68
N GLY A 120 -1.41 10.78 2.57
CA GLY A 120 -0.44 10.59 3.66
C GLY A 120 -0.95 9.74 4.84
N LYS A 121 -2.04 9.03 4.68
CA LYS A 121 -2.65 8.14 5.70
C LYS A 121 -2.61 6.66 5.29
N GLY A 122 -1.62 6.28 4.49
CA GLY A 122 -1.41 4.90 4.09
C GLY A 122 -0.82 4.03 5.19
N ILE A 123 -0.85 2.72 4.95
CA ILE A 123 -0.04 1.75 5.67
C ILE A 123 0.61 0.82 4.66
N THR A 124 1.90 0.54 4.86
CA THR A 124 2.69 -0.31 3.97
C THR A 124 3.23 -1.51 4.73
N GLY A 125 2.89 -2.72 4.31
CA GLY A 125 3.58 -3.92 4.75
C GLY A 125 4.92 -4.06 4.02
N LEU A 126 5.98 -4.43 4.73
CA LEU A 126 7.34 -4.59 4.24
C LEU A 126 7.83 -6.01 4.51
N PHE A 127 8.52 -6.59 3.54
CA PHE A 127 9.26 -7.83 3.70
C PHE A 127 10.60 -7.77 2.96
N ALA A 128 11.64 -8.32 3.58
CA ALA A 128 12.95 -8.52 2.99
C ALA A 128 13.63 -9.74 3.63
N ASP A 129 14.54 -10.35 2.90
CA ASP A 129 15.40 -11.41 3.42
C ASP A 129 16.67 -10.88 4.11
N ALA A 130 17.62 -11.78 4.42
CA ALA A 130 18.85 -11.46 5.10
C ALA A 130 19.86 -10.62 4.29
N ALA A 131 19.66 -10.46 2.99
CA ALA A 131 20.52 -9.63 2.13
C ALA A 131 20.29 -8.12 2.36
N VAL A 132 19.17 -7.76 3.01
CA VAL A 132 18.81 -6.38 3.35
C VAL A 132 19.20 -6.10 4.79
N ASN A 133 20.18 -5.24 4.98
CA ASN A 133 20.72 -4.88 6.30
C ASN A 133 19.81 -3.85 7.03
N ALA A 134 20.22 -3.44 8.24
CA ALA A 134 19.45 -2.52 9.07
C ALA A 134 19.30 -1.12 8.43
N ASP A 135 20.35 -0.61 7.80
CA ASP A 135 20.30 0.71 7.14
C ASP A 135 19.35 0.71 5.93
N ASP A 136 19.33 -0.41 5.19
CA ASP A 136 18.40 -0.61 4.08
C ASP A 136 16.95 -0.66 4.55
N ARG A 137 16.69 -1.34 5.67
CA ARG A 137 15.37 -1.37 6.29
C ARG A 137 14.92 0.01 6.71
N GLN A 138 15.79 0.77 7.35
CA GLN A 138 15.51 2.16 7.74
C GLN A 138 15.22 3.05 6.53
N LEU A 139 15.95 2.84 5.42
CA LEU A 139 15.73 3.59 4.18
C LEU A 139 14.38 3.24 3.54
N ALA A 140 14.01 1.96 3.52
CA ALA A 140 12.68 1.52 3.06
C ALA A 140 11.56 2.10 3.93
N GLU A 141 11.73 2.11 5.26
CA GLU A 141 10.79 2.74 6.20
C GLU A 141 10.66 4.24 5.95
N THR A 142 11.77 4.94 5.72
CA THR A 142 11.76 6.38 5.41
C THR A 142 10.96 6.68 4.15
N ILE A 143 11.14 5.89 3.09
CA ILE A 143 10.42 6.07 1.82
C ILE A 143 8.93 5.77 2.00
N CYS A 144 8.58 4.65 2.64
CA CYS A 144 7.18 4.28 2.86
C CYS A 144 6.50 5.17 3.89
N GLY A 145 7.24 5.62 4.91
CA GLY A 145 6.79 6.55 5.94
C GLY A 145 6.38 7.93 5.41
N ALA A 146 6.92 8.33 4.26
CA ALA A 146 6.53 9.57 3.59
C ALA A 146 5.04 9.62 3.17
N VAL A 147 4.37 8.48 3.11
CA VAL A 147 2.95 8.37 2.72
C VAL A 147 2.06 7.72 3.78
N GLY A 148 2.57 7.52 4.99
CA GLY A 148 1.82 6.95 6.12
C GLY A 148 2.69 6.13 7.06
N GLN A 149 2.17 4.99 7.52
CA GLN A 149 2.88 4.08 8.42
C GLN A 149 3.47 2.90 7.66
N SER A 150 4.41 2.18 8.29
CA SER A 150 4.93 0.92 7.77
C SER A 150 5.06 -0.13 8.87
N ILE A 151 4.94 -1.39 8.49
CA ILE A 151 5.18 -2.55 9.36
C ILE A 151 6.04 -3.58 8.63
N TRP A 152 6.96 -4.23 9.34
CA TRP A 152 7.68 -5.39 8.84
C TRP A 152 6.94 -6.67 9.18
N VAL A 153 6.82 -7.57 8.22
CA VAL A 153 6.35 -8.94 8.48
C VAL A 153 7.52 -9.91 8.55
N ALA A 154 7.37 -10.94 9.38
CA ALA A 154 8.44 -11.90 9.65
C ALA A 154 8.68 -12.89 8.49
N GLU A 155 7.64 -13.16 7.70
CA GLU A 155 7.66 -14.15 6.61
C GLU A 155 6.97 -13.59 5.38
N GLU A 156 7.51 -13.87 4.19
CA GLU A 156 6.94 -13.36 2.93
C GLU A 156 5.49 -13.78 2.70
N LYS A 157 5.11 -14.98 3.13
CA LYS A 157 3.73 -15.48 3.01
C LYS A 157 2.69 -14.58 3.68
N LEU A 158 3.10 -13.77 4.68
CA LEU A 158 2.22 -12.81 5.34
C LEU A 158 1.92 -11.57 4.49
N MET A 159 2.67 -11.34 3.41
CA MET A 159 2.40 -10.23 2.48
C MET A 159 1.07 -10.39 1.73
N ASP A 160 0.58 -11.63 1.56
CA ASP A 160 -0.74 -11.87 0.99
C ASP A 160 -1.84 -11.50 1.98
N ALA A 161 -1.64 -11.77 3.27
CA ALA A 161 -2.53 -11.30 4.34
C ALA A 161 -2.50 -9.76 4.47
N VAL A 162 -1.33 -9.13 4.37
CA VAL A 162 -1.21 -7.66 4.29
C VAL A 162 -2.02 -7.12 3.11
N THR A 163 -1.92 -7.75 1.95
CA THR A 163 -2.68 -7.35 0.76
C THR A 163 -4.18 -7.49 1.00
N ALA A 164 -4.63 -8.60 1.59
CA ALA A 164 -6.04 -8.84 1.87
C ALA A 164 -6.61 -7.85 2.90
N VAL A 165 -5.88 -7.57 3.98
CA VAL A 165 -6.36 -6.72 5.08
C VAL A 165 -6.22 -5.23 4.75
N SER A 166 -5.07 -4.78 4.27
CA SER A 166 -4.79 -3.36 4.08
C SER A 166 -4.77 -2.92 2.62
N GLY A 167 -4.25 -3.73 1.70
CA GLY A 167 -4.23 -3.40 0.27
C GLY A 167 -5.64 -3.32 -0.31
N SER A 168 -6.46 -4.32 -0.02
CA SER A 168 -7.87 -4.40 -0.42
C SER A 168 -8.82 -3.68 0.56
N GLY A 169 -8.40 -3.49 1.80
CA GLY A 169 -9.18 -2.92 2.90
C GLY A 169 -9.93 -1.63 2.58
N PRO A 170 -9.34 -0.65 1.88
CA PRO A 170 -10.06 0.57 1.51
C PRO A 170 -11.37 0.32 0.74
N ALA A 171 -11.41 -0.72 -0.11
CA ALA A 171 -12.63 -1.07 -0.84
C ALA A 171 -13.73 -1.61 0.10
N TYR A 172 -13.35 -2.33 1.15
CA TYR A 172 -14.32 -2.80 2.17
C TYR A 172 -14.92 -1.63 2.95
N VAL A 173 -14.08 -0.66 3.30
CA VAL A 173 -14.50 0.57 3.98
C VAL A 173 -15.45 1.37 3.08
N PHE A 174 -15.16 1.50 1.78
CA PHE A 174 -16.04 2.19 0.85
C PHE A 174 -17.38 1.47 0.69
N ALA A 175 -17.39 0.13 0.60
CA ALA A 175 -18.63 -0.65 0.55
C ALA A 175 -19.46 -0.49 1.84
N PHE A 176 -18.82 -0.42 3.00
CA PHE A 176 -19.49 -0.17 4.27
C PHE A 176 -20.10 1.25 4.34
N LEU A 177 -19.36 2.27 3.90
CA LEU A 177 -19.86 3.65 3.81
C LEU A 177 -21.06 3.76 2.88
N GLU A 178 -20.99 3.12 1.71
CA GLU A 178 -22.10 3.06 0.74
C GLU A 178 -23.36 2.43 1.35
N ALA A 179 -23.19 1.31 2.05
CA ALA A 179 -24.28 0.63 2.74
C ALA A 179 -24.90 1.48 3.86
N MET A 180 -24.07 2.15 4.68
CA MET A 180 -24.55 3.05 5.73
C MET A 180 -25.34 4.23 5.15
N GLN A 181 -24.82 4.88 4.12
CA GLN A 181 -25.50 5.99 3.44
C GLN A 181 -26.85 5.53 2.89
N SER A 182 -26.87 4.43 2.14
CA SER A 182 -28.11 3.88 1.56
C SER A 182 -29.14 3.52 2.62
N ALA A 183 -28.70 2.98 3.76
CA ALA A 183 -29.62 2.70 4.88
C ALA A 183 -30.21 3.99 5.48
N GLY A 184 -29.40 5.03 5.65
CA GLY A 184 -29.87 6.35 6.12
C GLY A 184 -30.92 6.96 5.18
N GLU A 185 -30.70 6.88 3.87
CA GLU A 185 -31.66 7.36 2.86
C GLU A 185 -33.00 6.60 2.92
N LYS A 186 -32.94 5.27 3.10
CA LYS A 186 -34.15 4.45 3.29
C LYS A 186 -34.92 4.78 4.57
N LEU A 187 -34.25 5.33 5.58
CA LEU A 187 -34.86 5.80 6.82
C LEU A 187 -35.41 7.24 6.72
N GLY A 188 -35.29 7.89 5.55
CA GLY A 188 -35.84 9.20 5.26
C GLY A 188 -34.87 10.38 5.39
N LEU A 189 -33.58 10.12 5.56
CA LEU A 189 -32.55 11.17 5.45
C LEU A 189 -32.37 11.56 3.98
N ASP A 190 -32.15 12.83 3.71
CA ASP A 190 -31.67 13.23 2.38
C ASP A 190 -30.24 12.72 2.12
N THR A 191 -29.86 12.58 0.86
CA THR A 191 -28.60 11.99 0.42
C THR A 191 -27.37 12.69 1.02
N GLU A 192 -27.39 14.02 1.13
CA GLU A 192 -26.27 14.80 1.66
C GLU A 192 -26.07 14.52 3.16
N ASN A 193 -27.14 14.58 3.95
CA ASN A 193 -27.09 14.31 5.38
C ASN A 193 -26.75 12.83 5.67
N ALA A 194 -27.34 11.88 4.93
CA ALA A 194 -27.02 10.46 5.06
C ALA A 194 -25.50 10.20 4.83
N ARG A 195 -24.96 10.79 3.76
CA ARG A 195 -23.53 10.72 3.45
C ARG A 195 -22.68 11.34 4.56
N LYS A 196 -22.99 12.56 4.97
CA LYS A 196 -22.24 13.29 6.00
C LYS A 196 -22.18 12.54 7.31
N LEU A 197 -23.31 11.97 7.74
CA LEU A 197 -23.39 11.15 8.97
C LEU A 197 -22.55 9.88 8.85
N ALA A 198 -22.65 9.14 7.75
CA ALA A 198 -21.88 7.90 7.55
C ALA A 198 -20.36 8.16 7.58
N TYR A 199 -19.89 9.15 6.83
CA TYR A 199 -18.47 9.48 6.74
C TYR A 199 -17.91 9.99 8.07
N ALA A 200 -18.57 10.95 8.72
CA ALA A 200 -18.10 11.50 9.99
C ALA A 200 -18.13 10.44 11.11
N THR A 201 -19.12 9.55 11.11
CA THR A 201 -19.19 8.46 12.09
C THR A 201 -18.02 7.48 11.94
N LEU A 202 -17.71 7.06 10.70
CA LEU A 202 -16.62 6.11 10.47
C LEU A 202 -15.26 6.76 10.77
N GLU A 203 -15.04 8.00 10.33
CA GLU A 203 -13.82 8.75 10.60
C GLU A 203 -13.62 8.92 12.11
N GLY A 204 -14.63 9.40 12.82
CA GLY A 204 -14.56 9.63 14.27
C GLY A 204 -14.35 8.33 15.05
N ALA A 205 -15.07 7.26 14.72
CA ALA A 205 -14.92 5.98 15.41
C ALA A 205 -13.54 5.35 15.19
N THR A 206 -12.99 5.40 13.97
CA THR A 206 -11.65 4.89 13.68
C THR A 206 -10.58 5.72 14.37
N GLN A 207 -10.72 7.04 14.41
CA GLN A 207 -9.79 7.92 15.10
C GLN A 207 -9.84 7.73 16.62
N LEU A 208 -11.03 7.56 17.20
CA LEU A 208 -11.19 7.23 18.61
C LEU A 208 -10.51 5.89 18.95
N ALA A 209 -10.70 4.88 18.14
CA ALA A 209 -10.05 3.57 18.33
C ALA A 209 -8.52 3.66 18.20
N HIS A 210 -8.01 4.43 17.24
CA HIS A 210 -6.57 4.63 17.03
C HIS A 210 -5.88 5.33 18.23
N ASN A 211 -6.58 6.25 18.89
CA ASN A 211 -6.08 7.02 20.04
C ASN A 211 -6.34 6.32 21.40
N SER A 212 -6.88 5.12 21.40
CA SER A 212 -7.19 4.35 22.61
C SER A 212 -6.23 3.16 22.75
N ASP A 213 -5.81 2.90 23.98
CA ASP A 213 -5.09 1.67 24.33
C ASP A 213 -5.99 0.44 24.44
N GLU A 214 -7.30 0.62 24.33
CA GLU A 214 -8.28 -0.45 24.47
C GLU A 214 -8.59 -1.12 23.13
N HIS A 215 -8.85 -2.42 23.19
CA HIS A 215 -9.31 -3.15 22.00
C HIS A 215 -10.67 -2.63 21.49
N ALA A 216 -10.87 -2.64 20.18
CA ALA A 216 -12.10 -2.21 19.53
C ALA A 216 -13.37 -2.90 20.10
N GLY A 217 -13.25 -4.14 20.57
CA GLY A 217 -14.33 -4.85 21.28
C GLY A 217 -14.81 -4.14 22.55
N VAL A 218 -13.88 -3.64 23.36
CA VAL A 218 -14.19 -2.88 24.59
C VAL A 218 -14.84 -1.54 24.23
N LEU A 219 -14.31 -0.84 23.23
CA LEU A 219 -14.90 0.41 22.76
C LEU A 219 -16.33 0.20 22.25
N ARG A 220 -16.58 -0.89 21.51
CA ARG A 220 -17.92 -1.27 21.06
C ARG A 220 -18.88 -1.50 22.26
N GLU A 221 -18.43 -2.22 23.29
CA GLU A 221 -19.25 -2.47 24.50
C GLU A 221 -19.61 -1.17 25.21
N ARG A 222 -18.71 -0.21 25.34
CA ARG A 222 -18.95 1.10 25.96
C ARG A 222 -20.06 1.92 25.30
N VAL A 223 -20.23 1.77 23.98
CA VAL A 223 -21.29 2.46 23.22
C VAL A 223 -22.54 1.59 23.05
N THR A 224 -22.62 0.45 23.75
CA THR A 224 -23.74 -0.51 23.65
C THR A 224 -24.48 -0.63 24.96
N SER A 225 -25.46 0.24 25.17
CA SER A 225 -26.33 0.14 26.34
C SER A 225 -27.35 -1.00 26.20
N LYS A 226 -27.67 -1.68 27.29
CA LYS A 226 -28.65 -2.77 27.33
C LYS A 226 -30.03 -2.28 26.86
N GLY A 227 -30.57 -2.93 25.83
CA GLY A 227 -31.88 -2.57 25.23
C GLY A 227 -31.86 -1.31 24.37
N GLY A 228 -30.69 -0.71 24.13
CA GLY A 228 -30.53 0.45 23.25
C GLY A 228 -30.50 0.10 21.76
N THR A 229 -30.52 1.15 20.94
CA THR A 229 -30.49 1.04 19.47
C THR A 229 -29.24 0.32 18.95
N THR A 230 -28.06 0.59 19.57
CA THR A 230 -26.80 -0.07 19.23
C THR A 230 -26.89 -1.58 19.51
N ALA A 231 -27.46 -1.99 20.65
CA ALA A 231 -27.62 -3.40 20.97
C ALA A 231 -28.52 -4.12 19.96
N ALA A 232 -29.62 -3.51 19.57
CA ALA A 232 -30.53 -4.05 18.55
C ALA A 232 -29.83 -4.21 17.18
N ALA A 233 -29.07 -3.22 16.75
CA ALA A 233 -28.33 -3.28 15.48
C ALA A 233 -27.24 -4.37 15.50
N LEU A 234 -26.45 -4.45 16.56
CA LEU A 234 -25.40 -5.48 16.71
C LEU A 234 -25.97 -6.89 16.79
N GLU A 235 -27.16 -7.08 17.37
CA GLU A 235 -27.83 -8.37 17.40
C GLU A 235 -28.20 -8.83 15.97
N VAL A 236 -28.73 -7.94 15.13
CA VAL A 236 -29.01 -8.23 13.72
C VAL A 236 -27.72 -8.60 12.96
N MET A 237 -26.65 -7.82 13.14
CA MET A 237 -25.36 -8.11 12.52
C MET A 237 -24.83 -9.49 12.91
N LYS A 238 -24.96 -9.85 14.19
CA LYS A 238 -24.57 -11.17 14.71
C LYS A 238 -25.41 -12.30 14.13
N GLN A 239 -26.74 -12.14 14.09
CA GLN A 239 -27.66 -13.14 13.53
C GLN A 239 -27.41 -13.44 12.06
N HIS A 240 -26.92 -12.42 11.30
CA HIS A 240 -26.57 -12.56 9.90
C HIS A 240 -25.09 -12.89 9.65
N GLY A 241 -24.33 -13.25 10.70
CA GLY A 241 -22.96 -13.75 10.55
C GLY A 241 -21.98 -12.69 10.03
N TRP A 242 -22.06 -11.46 10.56
CA TRP A 242 -21.18 -10.36 10.12
C TRP A 242 -19.69 -10.72 10.17
N ASN A 243 -19.23 -11.32 11.27
CA ASN A 243 -17.82 -11.67 11.43
C ASN A 243 -17.41 -12.73 10.40
N GLU A 244 -18.23 -13.78 10.23
CA GLU A 244 -17.98 -14.89 9.32
C GLU A 244 -17.97 -14.43 7.85
N ILE A 245 -18.81 -13.47 7.50
CA ILE A 245 -18.83 -12.88 6.15
C ILE A 245 -17.53 -12.12 5.89
N LEU A 246 -17.10 -11.30 6.85
CA LEU A 246 -15.87 -10.52 6.71
C LEU A 246 -14.63 -11.42 6.66
N GLU A 247 -14.55 -12.44 7.52
CA GLU A 247 -13.48 -13.44 7.51
C GLU A 247 -13.37 -14.14 6.14
N LYS A 248 -14.50 -14.62 5.61
CA LYS A 248 -14.54 -15.26 4.28
C LYS A 248 -14.13 -14.32 3.15
N ALA A 249 -14.54 -13.06 3.22
CA ALA A 249 -14.16 -12.06 2.22
C ALA A 249 -12.65 -11.78 2.23
N ILE A 250 -12.06 -11.62 3.42
CA ILE A 250 -10.62 -11.39 3.59
C ILE A 250 -9.84 -12.66 3.16
N ASP A 251 -10.30 -13.85 3.52
CA ASP A 251 -9.66 -15.10 3.08
C ASP A 251 -9.70 -15.25 1.56
N ALA A 252 -10.82 -14.96 0.91
CA ALA A 252 -10.90 -14.97 -0.56
C ALA A 252 -9.87 -14.02 -1.20
N ALA A 253 -9.69 -12.82 -0.64
CA ALA A 253 -8.67 -11.87 -1.11
C ALA A 253 -7.25 -12.41 -0.89
N ASN A 254 -6.99 -13.05 0.26
CA ASN A 254 -5.71 -13.67 0.57
C ASN A 254 -5.39 -14.83 -0.38
N GLN A 255 -6.36 -15.71 -0.67
CA GLN A 255 -6.20 -16.80 -1.64
C GLN A 255 -5.94 -16.26 -3.06
N ARG A 256 -6.63 -15.19 -3.45
CA ARG A 256 -6.37 -14.56 -4.74
C ARG A 256 -4.97 -13.93 -4.81
N GLY A 257 -4.49 -13.33 -3.72
CA GLY A 257 -3.11 -12.82 -3.59
C GLY A 257 -2.08 -13.92 -3.87
N LYS A 258 -2.24 -15.08 -3.23
CA LYS A 258 -1.39 -16.26 -3.46
C LYS A 258 -1.41 -16.73 -4.92
N ALA A 259 -2.60 -16.89 -5.48
CA ALA A 259 -2.77 -17.32 -6.87
C ALA A 259 -2.11 -16.33 -7.87
N MET A 260 -2.26 -15.02 -7.62
CA MET A 260 -1.57 -13.99 -8.43
C MET A 260 -0.04 -14.13 -8.36
N GLY A 261 0.51 -14.40 -7.17
CA GLY A 261 1.95 -14.64 -7.03
C GLY A 261 2.42 -15.86 -7.83
N ASP A 262 1.64 -16.95 -7.83
CA ASP A 262 1.93 -18.14 -8.62
C ASP A 262 1.82 -17.91 -10.14
N GLU A 263 0.85 -17.09 -10.56
CA GLU A 263 0.65 -16.73 -11.97
C GLU A 263 1.79 -15.85 -12.49
N LEU A 264 2.17 -14.81 -11.73
CA LEU A 264 3.17 -13.81 -12.11
C LEU A 264 4.60 -14.34 -12.04
N GLY A 265 4.89 -15.27 -11.13
CA GLY A 265 6.23 -15.85 -10.95
C GLY A 265 6.66 -16.83 -12.05
N LYS A 266 5.76 -17.21 -12.97
CA LYS A 266 6.03 -18.17 -14.06
C LYS A 266 6.82 -17.58 -15.23
N GLY A 267 7.12 -16.28 -15.25
CA GLY A 267 7.75 -15.57 -16.38
C GLY A 267 9.29 -15.49 -16.38
#